data_706625ef816fb0848857b60bca5afa77
#
_entry.id   706625ef816fb0848857b60bca5afa77
#
_cell.length_a   1.000
_cell.length_b   1.000
_cell.length_c   1.000
_cell.angle_alpha   90.00
_cell.angle_beta   90.00
_cell.angle_gamma   90.00
#
_symmetry.space_group_name_H-M   'P 1'
#
loop_
_entity.id
_entity.type
_entity.pdbx_description
1 polymer ?
#
loop_
_entity_poly.entity_id
_entity_poly.type
_entity_poly.pdbx_seq_one_letter_code
_entity_poly.pdbx_strand_id
1 'polypeptide(L)'
;MWPALACPVLYLLTFALMTLPIRSQYEDFMRHVDTQGVFKPDRTGTGTKSVFGYQMRFDLTEGFPLVTTKKVHLKSIVHELLWFLQGSSDNNWLKDRGVTIWDEWARGDGDLGPVYGVQWRSWPTPDGGHIDQISDVIQTLKTNPDSRRIIVSAWNVADLDKMALMPCHALFQFYVAPARTSHGKGQLSCLLYQRSADVFLGVPFNIASYALLTHMVAQQCNLDVGDFVWTGGDCHIYSNHHEQVALQLSRAPMAYPVLNIKRRPASIFDYQFEDFEFLNYQHHAPIKAPVAV
;
A
#
# COMPACT_ATOMS: atom_id res chain seq x y z
N MET A 1 -77.32 17.39 6.49
CA MET A 1 -76.23 18.36 6.28
C MET A 1 -74.98 17.80 6.96
N TRP A 2 -74.11 17.25 6.19
CA TRP A 2 -72.84 16.74 6.69
C TRP A 2 -71.70 17.68 6.27
N PRO A 3 -70.74 18.04 7.12
CA PRO A 3 -69.66 18.91 6.75
C PRO A 3 -68.55 18.13 6.03
N ALA A 4 -67.94 18.82 5.09
CA ALA A 4 -66.88 18.39 4.21
C ALA A 4 -65.64 17.89 4.94
N LEU A 5 -65.10 16.75 4.51
CA LEU A 5 -63.83 16.22 4.92
C LEU A 5 -62.69 17.06 4.32
N ALA A 6 -61.88 17.62 5.21
CA ALA A 6 -60.65 18.28 4.84
C ALA A 6 -59.61 17.25 4.37
N CYS A 7 -58.99 17.48 3.22
CA CYS A 7 -57.93 16.73 2.64
C CYS A 7 -56.65 16.88 3.46
N PRO A 8 -55.94 15.80 3.91
CA PRO A 8 -54.66 15.97 4.55
C PRO A 8 -53.59 16.31 3.52
N VAL A 9 -52.94 17.43 3.72
CA VAL A 9 -51.74 17.83 3.01
C VAL A 9 -50.62 16.84 3.29
N LEU A 10 -50.24 16.09 2.26
CA LEU A 10 -49.09 15.16 2.32
C LEU A 10 -47.82 16.00 2.38
N TYR A 11 -47.23 16.11 3.57
CA TYR A 11 -45.86 16.60 3.73
C TYR A 11 -44.89 15.55 3.18
N LEU A 12 -44.41 15.74 1.98
CA LEU A 12 -43.24 15.08 1.42
C LEU A 12 -42.02 15.55 2.18
N LEU A 13 -41.64 14.78 3.22
CA LEU A 13 -40.34 14.86 3.85
C LEU A 13 -39.31 14.36 2.82
N THR A 14 -38.72 15.27 2.05
CA THR A 14 -37.47 15.02 1.33
C THR A 14 -36.36 14.83 2.38
N PHE A 15 -36.12 13.57 2.74
CA PHE A 15 -34.87 13.20 3.38
C PHE A 15 -33.76 13.43 2.37
N ALA A 16 -33.10 14.59 2.42
CA ALA A 16 -31.78 14.73 1.85
C ALA A 16 -30.91 13.70 2.57
N LEU A 17 -30.53 12.63 1.87
CA LEU A 17 -29.46 11.75 2.30
C LEU A 17 -28.22 12.64 2.47
N MET A 18 -27.98 13.09 3.69
CA MET A 18 -26.70 13.66 4.07
C MET A 18 -25.71 12.48 3.97
N THR A 19 -25.02 12.36 2.84
CA THR A 19 -23.90 11.47 2.73
C THR A 19 -22.89 11.90 3.78
N LEU A 20 -22.67 11.07 4.77
CA LEU A 20 -21.62 11.28 5.75
C LEU A 20 -20.31 11.50 4.99
N PRO A 21 -19.46 12.45 5.41
CA PRO A 21 -18.20 12.68 4.74
C PRO A 21 -17.37 11.38 4.76
N ILE A 22 -16.83 11.00 3.60
CA ILE A 22 -15.95 9.84 3.49
C ILE A 22 -14.74 10.11 4.38
N ARG A 23 -14.51 9.23 5.35
CA ARG A 23 -13.38 9.28 6.27
C ARG A 23 -12.26 8.40 5.72
N SER A 24 -11.07 8.96 5.52
CA SER A 24 -9.91 8.20 5.12
C SER A 24 -8.90 8.11 6.25
N GLN A 25 -8.49 6.89 6.60
CA GLN A 25 -7.49 6.65 7.64
C GLN A 25 -6.14 7.28 7.31
N TYR A 26 -5.80 7.42 6.03
CA TYR A 26 -4.55 8.03 5.63
C TYR A 26 -4.52 9.53 5.93
N GLU A 27 -5.58 10.29 5.66
CA GLU A 27 -5.66 11.70 6.01
C GLU A 27 -5.76 11.92 7.52
N ASP A 28 -6.43 11.04 8.27
CA ASP A 28 -6.45 11.05 9.73
C ASP A 28 -5.04 10.81 10.30
N PHE A 29 -4.30 9.88 9.73
CA PHE A 29 -2.89 9.62 10.07
C PHE A 29 -2.00 10.82 9.76
N MET A 30 -2.10 11.39 8.57
CA MET A 30 -1.33 12.57 8.17
C MET A 30 -1.59 13.74 9.12
N ARG A 31 -2.85 14.00 9.48
CA ARG A 31 -3.25 15.02 10.45
C ARG A 31 -2.68 14.73 11.85
N HIS A 32 -2.67 13.46 12.26
CA HIS A 32 -2.07 13.05 13.53
C HIS A 32 -0.57 13.39 13.57
N VAL A 33 0.18 13.03 12.52
CA VAL A 33 1.62 13.36 12.46
C VAL A 33 1.84 14.87 12.41
N ASP A 34 1.03 15.60 11.63
CA ASP A 34 1.15 17.05 11.53
C ASP A 34 0.84 17.78 12.84
N THR A 35 -0.11 17.29 13.63
CA THR A 35 -0.54 17.98 14.88
C THR A 35 0.19 17.48 16.13
N GLN A 36 0.57 16.20 16.21
CA GLN A 36 1.15 15.55 17.39
C GLN A 36 2.65 15.25 17.25
N GLY A 37 3.18 15.36 16.04
CA GLY A 37 4.59 15.06 15.77
C GLY A 37 5.54 16.05 16.44
N VAL A 38 6.71 15.53 16.84
CA VAL A 38 7.81 16.34 17.38
C VAL A 38 8.86 16.57 16.29
N PHE A 39 9.52 17.73 16.33
CA PHE A 39 10.59 18.04 15.40
C PHE A 39 11.82 17.20 15.72
N LYS A 40 12.43 16.63 14.68
CA LYS A 40 13.69 15.89 14.71
C LYS A 40 14.59 16.28 13.55
N PRO A 41 15.90 16.42 13.77
CA PRO A 41 16.85 16.40 12.66
C PRO A 41 16.83 15.02 12.00
N ASP A 42 17.19 14.96 10.72
CA ASP A 42 17.30 13.71 9.98
C ASP A 42 18.60 13.65 9.17
N ARG A 43 18.88 12.49 8.58
CA ARG A 43 20.10 12.23 7.80
C ARG A 43 20.25 13.18 6.59
N THR A 44 19.14 13.62 6.00
CA THR A 44 19.13 14.49 4.81
C THR A 44 19.38 15.96 5.17
N GLY A 45 19.36 16.33 6.44
CA GLY A 45 19.46 17.72 6.90
C GLY A 45 18.20 18.56 6.68
N THR A 46 17.14 17.98 6.10
CA THR A 46 15.85 18.66 5.86
C THR A 46 15.09 18.92 7.16
N GLY A 47 15.22 18.01 8.12
CA GLY A 47 14.42 17.97 9.34
C GLY A 47 13.04 17.36 9.10
N THR A 48 12.48 16.78 10.15
CA THR A 48 11.19 16.10 10.10
C THR A 48 10.34 16.43 11.31
N LYS A 49 9.03 16.36 11.14
CA LYS A 49 8.04 16.30 12.22
C LYS A 49 7.55 14.85 12.29
N SER A 50 7.75 14.15 13.41
CA SER A 50 7.50 12.73 13.48
C SER A 50 6.78 12.26 14.74
N VAL A 51 6.05 11.15 14.60
CA VAL A 51 5.51 10.32 15.69
C VAL A 51 6.11 8.93 15.61
N PHE A 52 6.21 8.23 16.73
CA PHE A 52 6.68 6.84 16.76
C PHE A 52 5.52 5.89 17.03
N GLY A 53 5.24 5.05 16.06
CA GLY A 53 4.19 4.04 16.12
C GLY A 53 2.82 4.59 15.67
N TYR A 54 2.29 4.02 14.58
CA TYR A 54 0.90 4.26 14.15
C TYR A 54 0.41 3.05 13.35
N GLN A 55 -0.91 2.80 13.36
CA GLN A 55 -1.51 1.72 12.59
C GLN A 55 -2.76 2.20 11.86
N MET A 56 -2.90 1.76 10.60
CA MET A 56 -4.10 1.91 9.79
C MET A 56 -4.60 0.54 9.37
N ARG A 57 -5.92 0.40 9.18
CA ARG A 57 -6.55 -0.84 8.71
C ARG A 57 -7.54 -0.52 7.60
N PHE A 58 -7.36 -1.15 6.47
CA PHE A 58 -8.19 -0.99 5.28
C PHE A 58 -8.91 -2.30 4.98
N ASP A 59 -10.24 -2.30 5.02
CA ASP A 59 -11.05 -3.42 4.53
C ASP A 59 -11.02 -3.40 2.99
N LEU A 60 -10.32 -4.38 2.40
CA LEU A 60 -10.17 -4.44 0.94
C LEU A 60 -11.46 -4.84 0.21
N THR A 61 -12.49 -5.23 0.94
CA THR A 61 -13.82 -5.49 0.36
C THR A 61 -14.62 -4.20 0.11
N GLU A 62 -14.26 -3.09 0.77
CA GLU A 62 -14.88 -1.77 0.57
C GLU A 62 -14.32 -1.02 -0.64
N GLY A 63 -13.19 -1.47 -1.19
CA GLY A 63 -12.51 -0.89 -2.34
C GLY A 63 -10.99 -0.94 -2.20
N PHE A 64 -10.31 -0.48 -3.25
CA PHE A 64 -8.85 -0.45 -3.27
C PHE A 64 -8.33 0.83 -2.59
N PRO A 65 -7.51 0.77 -1.52
CA PRO A 65 -7.14 1.93 -0.70
C PRO A 65 -6.12 2.82 -1.41
N LEU A 66 -6.52 3.42 -2.51
CA LEU A 66 -5.75 4.39 -3.27
C LEU A 66 -6.12 5.80 -2.82
N VAL A 67 -5.12 6.58 -2.43
CA VAL A 67 -5.31 7.97 -1.99
C VAL A 67 -6.02 8.79 -3.07
N THR A 68 -7.06 9.53 -2.68
CA THR A 68 -7.91 10.33 -3.58
C THR A 68 -7.73 11.84 -3.40
N THR A 69 -7.18 12.29 -2.28
CA THR A 69 -6.91 13.70 -1.98
C THR A 69 -5.77 14.30 -2.79
N LYS A 70 -5.00 13.45 -3.46
CA LYS A 70 -4.09 13.78 -4.57
C LYS A 70 -4.02 12.60 -5.54
N LYS A 71 -3.72 12.88 -6.81
CA LYS A 71 -3.43 11.83 -7.78
C LYS A 71 -2.14 11.10 -7.41
N VAL A 72 -2.20 9.78 -7.33
CA VAL A 72 -1.03 8.90 -7.13
C VAL A 72 -0.63 8.27 -8.46
N HIS A 73 0.68 8.08 -8.70
CA HIS A 73 1.20 7.58 -9.97
C HIS A 73 1.15 6.05 -10.02
N LEU A 74 -0.02 5.50 -10.37
CA LEU A 74 -0.29 4.06 -10.42
C LEU A 74 0.71 3.26 -11.24
N LYS A 75 1.20 3.83 -12.36
CA LYS A 75 2.17 3.15 -13.22
C LYS A 75 3.44 2.79 -12.44
N SER A 76 3.96 3.72 -11.63
CA SER A 76 5.15 3.47 -10.79
C SER A 76 4.87 2.40 -9.75
N ILE A 77 3.72 2.45 -9.06
CA ILE A 77 3.36 1.49 -8.02
C ILE A 77 3.30 0.07 -8.57
N VAL A 78 2.59 -0.12 -9.68
CA VAL A 78 2.42 -1.45 -10.28
C VAL A 78 3.75 -2.00 -10.81
N HIS A 79 4.52 -1.20 -11.56
CA HIS A 79 5.81 -1.65 -12.08
C HIS A 79 6.83 -1.93 -10.98
N GLU A 80 6.88 -1.13 -9.91
CA GLU A 80 7.75 -1.38 -8.77
C GLU A 80 7.42 -2.71 -8.09
N LEU A 81 6.13 -3.00 -7.83
CA LEU A 81 5.73 -4.28 -7.25
C LEU A 81 6.08 -5.46 -8.16
N LEU A 82 5.84 -5.36 -9.47
CA LEU A 82 6.22 -6.39 -10.43
C LEU A 82 7.74 -6.59 -10.48
N TRP A 83 8.51 -5.51 -10.37
CA TRP A 83 9.96 -5.54 -10.31
C TRP A 83 10.47 -6.24 -9.03
N PHE A 84 9.86 -5.96 -7.87
CA PHE A 84 10.16 -6.71 -6.63
C PHE A 84 9.87 -8.20 -6.79
N LEU A 85 8.73 -8.56 -7.38
CA LEU A 85 8.35 -9.95 -7.60
C LEU A 85 9.29 -10.68 -8.60
N GLN A 86 9.99 -9.97 -9.47
CA GLN A 86 11.02 -10.55 -10.32
C GLN A 86 12.35 -10.82 -9.59
N GLY A 87 12.52 -10.30 -8.36
CA GLY A 87 13.77 -10.44 -7.61
C GLY A 87 14.91 -9.60 -8.17
N SER A 88 14.63 -8.57 -8.94
CA SER A 88 15.62 -7.74 -9.61
C SER A 88 16.14 -6.61 -8.70
N SER A 89 17.41 -6.24 -8.89
CA SER A 89 18.04 -5.01 -8.33
C SER A 89 18.33 -3.97 -9.41
N ASP A 90 18.04 -4.28 -10.68
CA ASP A 90 18.35 -3.42 -11.82
C ASP A 90 17.27 -2.36 -12.04
N ASN A 91 17.59 -1.09 -11.73
CA ASN A 91 16.72 0.06 -11.95
C ASN A 91 16.49 0.37 -13.44
N ASN A 92 17.36 -0.09 -14.36
CA ASN A 92 17.15 0.14 -15.78
C ASN A 92 15.85 -0.49 -16.27
N TRP A 93 15.45 -1.64 -15.69
CA TRP A 93 14.16 -2.24 -15.96
C TRP A 93 12.97 -1.32 -15.68
N LEU A 94 13.03 -0.51 -14.61
CA LEU A 94 12.03 0.50 -14.26
C LEU A 94 12.11 1.70 -15.21
N LYS A 95 13.33 2.20 -15.52
CA LYS A 95 13.56 3.31 -16.45
C LYS A 95 13.01 3.04 -17.85
N ASP A 96 13.21 1.84 -18.38
CA ASP A 96 12.68 1.41 -19.68
C ASP A 96 11.16 1.46 -19.75
N ARG A 97 10.50 1.45 -18.57
CA ARG A 97 9.04 1.59 -18.42
C ARG A 97 8.61 3.00 -18.04
N GLY A 98 9.55 3.96 -18.02
CA GLY A 98 9.30 5.35 -17.66
C GLY A 98 8.97 5.54 -16.17
N VAL A 99 9.55 4.71 -15.31
CA VAL A 99 9.47 4.78 -13.85
C VAL A 99 10.83 5.20 -13.32
N THR A 100 10.88 6.33 -12.61
CA THR A 100 12.11 7.00 -12.18
C THR A 100 12.27 7.11 -10.67
N ILE A 101 11.39 6.44 -9.91
CA ILE A 101 11.31 6.59 -8.45
C ILE A 101 12.51 6.03 -7.69
N TRP A 102 13.43 5.32 -8.36
CA TRP A 102 14.65 4.76 -7.81
C TRP A 102 15.93 5.39 -8.35
N ASP A 103 15.82 6.35 -9.27
CA ASP A 103 16.97 6.92 -10.00
C ASP A 103 18.01 7.58 -9.09
N GLU A 104 17.56 8.20 -7.98
CA GLU A 104 18.42 8.93 -7.05
C GLU A 104 19.29 8.01 -6.18
N TRP A 105 18.92 6.73 -6.06
CA TRP A 105 19.68 5.73 -5.29
C TRP A 105 20.47 4.75 -6.16
N ALA A 106 20.16 4.67 -7.45
CA ALA A 106 20.82 3.74 -8.35
C ALA A 106 22.28 4.09 -8.57
N ARG A 107 23.16 3.08 -8.56
CA ARG A 107 24.55 3.20 -8.95
C ARG A 107 24.69 3.54 -10.43
N GLY A 108 25.91 3.87 -10.88
CA GLY A 108 26.15 4.28 -12.25
C GLY A 108 25.80 3.24 -13.33
N ASP A 109 25.77 1.96 -12.96
CA ASP A 109 25.34 0.84 -13.80
C ASP A 109 23.85 0.52 -13.70
N GLY A 110 23.13 1.21 -12.80
CA GLY A 110 21.70 0.99 -12.52
C GLY A 110 21.43 0.00 -11.40
N ASP A 111 22.45 -0.65 -10.82
CA ASP A 111 22.25 -1.62 -9.72
C ASP A 111 21.93 -0.90 -8.40
N LEU A 112 21.01 -1.49 -7.64
CA LEU A 112 20.61 -1.03 -6.31
C LEU A 112 21.12 -1.93 -5.18
N GLY A 113 21.83 -3.01 -5.54
CA GLY A 113 22.24 -4.06 -4.59
C GLY A 113 21.05 -4.91 -4.15
N PRO A 114 21.22 -5.74 -3.10
CA PRO A 114 20.23 -6.76 -2.72
C PRO A 114 19.02 -6.16 -1.99
N VAL A 115 18.34 -5.17 -2.61
CA VAL A 115 17.13 -4.52 -2.07
C VAL A 115 15.90 -5.44 -2.17
N TYR A 116 14.83 -5.09 -1.58
CA TYR A 116 13.49 -5.72 -1.50
C TYR A 116 13.28 -6.99 -2.32
N GLY A 117 13.24 -6.90 -3.64
CA GLY A 117 12.96 -8.02 -4.54
C GLY A 117 13.98 -9.13 -4.44
N VAL A 118 15.26 -8.79 -4.30
CA VAL A 118 16.34 -9.79 -4.11
C VAL A 118 16.12 -10.54 -2.80
N GLN A 119 15.84 -9.83 -1.69
CA GLN A 119 15.59 -10.47 -0.40
C GLN A 119 14.31 -11.33 -0.43
N TRP A 120 13.26 -10.89 -1.11
CA TRP A 120 12.02 -11.66 -1.22
C TRP A 120 12.17 -12.95 -2.01
N ARG A 121 13.01 -12.95 -3.06
CA ARG A 121 13.09 -14.01 -4.05
C ARG A 121 14.37 -14.84 -3.98
N SER A 122 15.40 -14.33 -3.34
CA SER A 122 16.73 -14.95 -3.33
C SER A 122 17.49 -14.64 -2.05
N TRP A 123 16.85 -14.87 -0.89
CA TRP A 123 17.50 -14.70 0.40
C TRP A 123 18.67 -15.67 0.55
N PRO A 124 19.93 -15.21 0.77
CA PRO A 124 21.08 -16.08 0.81
C PRO A 124 21.10 -16.96 2.07
N THR A 125 21.54 -18.20 1.90
CA THR A 125 21.73 -19.16 3.01
C THR A 125 23.23 -19.42 3.27
N PRO A 126 23.62 -19.85 4.50
CA PRO A 126 25.02 -20.07 4.85
C PRO A 126 25.74 -21.13 4.01
N ASP A 127 25.00 -22.06 3.41
CA ASP A 127 25.53 -23.12 2.52
C ASP A 127 25.68 -22.66 1.05
N GLY A 128 25.44 -21.37 0.77
CA GLY A 128 25.51 -20.79 -0.57
C GLY A 128 24.26 -20.98 -1.42
N GLY A 129 23.17 -21.52 -0.84
CA GLY A 129 21.85 -21.60 -1.45
C GLY A 129 21.04 -20.29 -1.29
N HIS A 130 19.80 -20.34 -1.73
CA HIS A 130 18.86 -19.21 -1.66
C HIS A 130 17.45 -19.69 -1.30
N ILE A 131 16.71 -18.84 -0.57
CA ILE A 131 15.30 -19.04 -0.23
C ILE A 131 14.45 -18.05 -1.02
N ASP A 132 13.43 -18.55 -1.73
CA ASP A 132 12.38 -17.76 -2.36
C ASP A 132 11.19 -17.64 -1.40
N GLN A 133 11.19 -16.59 -0.57
CA GLN A 133 10.17 -16.36 0.44
C GLN A 133 8.77 -16.20 -0.17
N ILE A 134 8.64 -15.62 -1.38
CA ILE A 134 7.32 -15.45 -2.04
C ILE A 134 6.76 -16.80 -2.47
N SER A 135 7.58 -17.65 -3.07
CA SER A 135 7.16 -19.03 -3.44
C SER A 135 6.75 -19.84 -2.22
N ASP A 136 7.49 -19.74 -1.11
CA ASP A 136 7.20 -20.41 0.16
C ASP A 136 5.88 -19.91 0.77
N VAL A 137 5.61 -18.60 0.73
CA VAL A 137 4.34 -18.00 1.16
C VAL A 137 3.17 -18.55 0.34
N ILE A 138 3.26 -18.54 -0.99
CA ILE A 138 2.21 -19.07 -1.88
C ILE A 138 1.96 -20.55 -1.61
N GLN A 139 3.02 -21.34 -1.45
CA GLN A 139 2.90 -22.77 -1.14
C GLN A 139 2.26 -22.98 0.24
N THR A 140 2.69 -22.23 1.25
CA THR A 140 2.14 -22.34 2.61
C THR A 140 0.66 -21.95 2.66
N LEU A 141 0.27 -20.87 1.99
CA LEU A 141 -1.14 -20.45 1.90
C LEU A 141 -2.03 -21.52 1.25
N LYS A 142 -1.51 -22.28 0.28
CA LYS A 142 -2.25 -23.34 -0.41
C LYS A 142 -2.35 -24.64 0.42
N THR A 143 -1.36 -24.93 1.24
CA THR A 143 -1.26 -26.23 1.95
C THR A 143 -1.55 -26.15 3.46
N ASN A 144 -1.28 -25.03 4.08
CA ASN A 144 -1.46 -24.78 5.50
C ASN A 144 -1.82 -23.30 5.78
N PRO A 145 -3.01 -22.83 5.39
CA PRO A 145 -3.41 -21.42 5.52
C PRO A 145 -3.49 -20.93 6.96
N ASP A 146 -3.61 -21.83 7.94
CA ASP A 146 -3.66 -21.50 9.38
C ASP A 146 -2.26 -21.25 9.99
N SER A 147 -1.19 -21.36 9.20
CA SER A 147 0.18 -21.12 9.64
C SER A 147 0.35 -19.69 10.15
N ARG A 148 1.03 -19.54 11.29
CA ARG A 148 1.44 -18.23 11.85
C ARG A 148 2.82 -17.78 11.34
N ARG A 149 3.41 -18.50 10.37
CA ARG A 149 4.77 -18.30 9.85
C ARG A 149 4.79 -17.80 8.41
N ILE A 150 3.69 -17.20 7.95
CA ILE A 150 3.54 -16.70 6.59
C ILE A 150 4.08 -15.25 6.57
N ILE A 151 5.41 -15.13 6.63
CA ILE A 151 6.14 -13.86 6.76
C ILE A 151 7.15 -13.75 5.63
N VAL A 152 7.31 -12.54 5.08
CA VAL A 152 8.39 -12.17 4.17
C VAL A 152 9.17 -11.03 4.78
N SER A 153 10.50 -11.16 4.85
CA SER A 153 11.40 -10.15 5.37
C SER A 153 12.29 -9.60 4.25
N ALA A 154 12.41 -8.28 4.19
CA ALA A 154 13.43 -7.60 3.41
C ALA A 154 14.61 -7.14 4.27
N TRP A 155 14.48 -7.18 5.60
CA TRP A 155 15.48 -6.74 6.55
C TRP A 155 16.52 -7.83 6.82
N ASN A 156 17.50 -7.97 5.92
CA ASN A 156 18.61 -8.88 6.06
C ASN A 156 19.82 -8.14 6.64
N VAL A 157 20.08 -8.35 7.94
CA VAL A 157 21.14 -7.63 8.67
C VAL A 157 22.52 -7.82 8.04
N ALA A 158 22.78 -8.98 7.41
CA ALA A 158 24.08 -9.28 6.77
C ALA A 158 24.28 -8.55 5.41
N ASP A 159 23.23 -7.98 4.85
CA ASP A 159 23.25 -7.35 3.53
C ASP A 159 22.95 -5.84 3.56
N LEU A 160 22.60 -5.24 4.71
CA LEU A 160 22.19 -3.84 4.78
C LEU A 160 23.20 -2.88 4.16
N ASP A 161 24.48 -3.08 4.41
CA ASP A 161 25.56 -2.23 3.91
C ASP A 161 25.80 -2.36 2.38
N LYS A 162 25.24 -3.41 1.75
CA LYS A 162 25.32 -3.64 0.31
C LYS A 162 24.18 -2.99 -0.45
N MET A 163 23.11 -2.59 0.25
CA MET A 163 21.91 -2.00 -0.34
C MET A 163 22.10 -0.51 -0.58
N ALA A 164 21.69 -0.02 -1.74
CA ALA A 164 21.68 1.41 -2.04
C ALA A 164 20.71 2.18 -1.12
N LEU A 165 19.64 1.53 -0.69
CA LEU A 165 18.70 2.03 0.31
C LEU A 165 18.25 0.89 1.22
N MET A 166 18.47 1.03 2.54
CA MET A 166 17.99 0.05 3.52
C MET A 166 16.46 0.00 3.53
N PRO A 167 15.84 -1.20 3.57
CA PRO A 167 14.40 -1.36 3.42
C PRO A 167 13.58 -0.55 4.43
N CYS A 168 12.72 0.35 3.97
CA CYS A 168 11.76 1.07 4.80
C CYS A 168 10.60 0.16 5.22
N HIS A 169 9.98 -0.54 4.28
CA HIS A 169 9.00 -1.61 4.54
C HIS A 169 9.77 -2.92 4.78
N ALA A 170 10.00 -3.20 6.07
CA ALA A 170 10.97 -4.18 6.51
C ALA A 170 10.48 -5.62 6.44
N LEU A 171 9.22 -5.85 6.75
CA LEU A 171 8.57 -7.17 6.70
C LEU A 171 7.07 -7.04 6.52
N PHE A 172 6.46 -8.11 6.01
CA PHE A 172 5.02 -8.25 5.98
C PHE A 172 4.60 -9.69 6.30
N GLN A 173 3.38 -9.84 6.81
CA GLN A 173 2.80 -11.11 7.24
C GLN A 173 1.41 -11.27 6.66
N PHE A 174 1.09 -12.50 6.22
CA PHE A 174 -0.25 -12.86 5.82
C PHE A 174 -0.99 -13.64 6.90
N TYR A 175 -2.31 -13.48 6.90
CA TYR A 175 -3.24 -14.19 7.76
C TYR A 175 -4.47 -14.58 6.96
N VAL A 176 -4.98 -15.79 7.17
CA VAL A 176 -6.23 -16.25 6.54
C VAL A 176 -7.30 -16.40 7.60
N ALA A 177 -8.36 -15.61 7.50
CA ALA A 177 -9.57 -15.85 8.25
C ALA A 177 -10.39 -16.97 7.57
N PRO A 178 -11.02 -17.89 8.34
CA PRO A 178 -11.85 -18.93 7.75
C PRO A 178 -13.06 -18.33 7.02
N ALA A 179 -13.59 -19.09 6.07
CA ALA A 179 -14.80 -18.70 5.35
C ALA A 179 -15.96 -18.44 6.30
N ARG A 180 -16.71 -17.36 6.08
CA ARG A 180 -17.88 -17.00 6.89
C ARG A 180 -19.10 -17.90 6.63
N THR A 181 -19.07 -18.63 5.51
CA THR A 181 -20.15 -19.57 5.10
C THR A 181 -19.55 -20.89 4.62
N SER A 182 -20.32 -21.96 4.63
CA SER A 182 -19.89 -23.30 4.21
C SER A 182 -19.43 -23.39 2.73
N HIS A 183 -19.82 -22.44 1.91
CA HIS A 183 -19.47 -22.38 0.49
C HIS A 183 -18.56 -21.17 0.15
N GLY A 184 -18.18 -20.39 1.16
CA GLY A 184 -17.29 -19.24 0.99
C GLY A 184 -15.82 -19.65 0.92
N LYS A 185 -14.99 -18.69 0.55
CA LYS A 185 -13.52 -18.80 0.60
C LYS A 185 -13.01 -18.18 1.90
N GLY A 186 -11.83 -18.60 2.35
CA GLY A 186 -11.08 -17.89 3.38
C GLY A 186 -10.70 -16.49 2.90
N GLN A 187 -10.54 -15.57 3.85
CA GLN A 187 -10.19 -14.17 3.58
C GLN A 187 -8.73 -13.92 3.93
N LEU A 188 -7.94 -13.48 2.93
CA LEU A 188 -6.54 -13.17 3.09
C LEU A 188 -6.36 -11.72 3.53
N SER A 189 -5.69 -11.53 4.67
CA SER A 189 -5.24 -10.23 5.16
C SER A 189 -3.72 -10.14 5.13
N CYS A 190 -3.20 -8.92 4.99
CA CYS A 190 -1.77 -8.62 5.03
C CYS A 190 -1.49 -7.54 6.07
N LEU A 191 -0.47 -7.75 6.91
CA LEU A 191 0.09 -6.74 7.79
C LEU A 191 1.49 -6.36 7.31
N LEU A 192 1.71 -5.08 7.04
CA LEU A 192 3.01 -4.50 6.73
C LEU A 192 3.59 -3.78 7.96
N TYR A 193 4.86 -4.04 8.27
CA TYR A 193 5.65 -3.18 9.16
C TYR A 193 6.63 -2.32 8.35
N GLN A 194 6.45 -1.01 8.43
CA GLN A 194 7.29 0.00 7.80
C GLN A 194 8.06 0.77 8.89
N ARG A 195 9.39 0.52 8.99
CA ARG A 195 10.23 1.11 10.04
C ARG A 195 10.42 2.62 9.93
N SER A 196 10.38 3.14 8.70
CA SER A 196 10.57 4.55 8.34
C SER A 196 9.57 4.93 7.25
N ALA A 197 8.74 5.92 7.53
CA ALA A 197 7.56 6.22 6.74
C ALA A 197 7.46 7.72 6.43
N ASP A 198 7.89 8.11 5.21
CA ASP A 198 7.55 9.40 4.64
C ASP A 198 6.04 9.45 4.39
N VAL A 199 5.35 10.19 5.25
CA VAL A 199 3.87 10.25 5.26
C VAL A 199 3.34 10.82 3.96
N PHE A 200 4.03 11.80 3.35
CA PHE A 200 3.50 12.50 2.19
C PHE A 200 3.79 11.78 0.87
N LEU A 201 5.04 11.37 0.60
CA LEU A 201 5.41 10.73 -0.67
C LEU A 201 5.32 9.20 -0.60
N GLY A 202 5.96 8.57 0.38
CA GLY A 202 6.14 7.12 0.42
C GLY A 202 4.90 6.32 0.83
N VAL A 203 4.26 6.70 1.93
CA VAL A 203 3.14 5.91 2.51
C VAL A 203 2.00 5.65 1.53
N PRO A 204 1.52 6.61 0.70
CA PRO A 204 0.49 6.34 -0.31
C PRO A 204 0.89 5.24 -1.30
N PHE A 205 2.14 5.20 -1.72
CA PHE A 205 2.68 4.17 -2.61
C PHE A 205 2.71 2.81 -1.92
N ASN A 206 3.18 2.76 -0.66
CA ASN A 206 3.28 1.51 0.09
C ASN A 206 1.90 0.92 0.41
N ILE A 207 0.90 1.75 0.79
CA ILE A 207 -0.48 1.29 0.97
C ILE A 207 -1.00 0.62 -0.30
N ALA A 208 -0.91 1.30 -1.44
CA ALA A 208 -1.41 0.77 -2.71
C ALA A 208 -0.63 -0.47 -3.18
N SER A 209 0.70 -0.48 -3.04
CA SER A 209 1.55 -1.60 -3.44
C SER A 209 1.22 -2.88 -2.66
N TYR A 210 1.10 -2.80 -1.33
CA TYR A 210 0.79 -3.99 -0.51
C TYR A 210 -0.68 -4.39 -0.56
N ALA A 211 -1.61 -3.46 -0.78
CA ALA A 211 -2.99 -3.80 -1.10
C ALA A 211 -3.05 -4.60 -2.43
N LEU A 212 -2.33 -4.14 -3.47
CA LEU A 212 -2.23 -4.86 -4.74
C LEU A 212 -1.62 -6.26 -4.57
N LEU A 213 -0.50 -6.37 -3.83
CA LEU A 213 0.11 -7.65 -3.51
C LEU A 213 -0.87 -8.59 -2.81
N THR A 214 -1.67 -8.07 -1.86
CA THR A 214 -2.68 -8.87 -1.16
C THR A 214 -3.74 -9.42 -2.10
N HIS A 215 -4.24 -8.61 -3.04
CA HIS A 215 -5.17 -9.06 -4.08
C HIS A 215 -4.55 -10.12 -5.01
N MET A 216 -3.30 -9.93 -5.44
CA MET A 216 -2.58 -10.89 -6.30
C MET A 216 -2.41 -12.24 -5.59
N VAL A 217 -1.95 -12.23 -4.34
CA VAL A 217 -1.76 -13.45 -3.54
C VAL A 217 -3.10 -14.14 -3.27
N ALA A 218 -4.15 -13.39 -2.92
CA ALA A 218 -5.49 -13.95 -2.71
C ALA A 218 -5.98 -14.68 -3.99
N GLN A 219 -5.87 -14.03 -5.16
CA GLN A 219 -6.24 -14.64 -6.44
C GLN A 219 -5.43 -15.91 -6.71
N GLN A 220 -4.10 -15.90 -6.49
CA GLN A 220 -3.23 -17.06 -6.70
C GLN A 220 -3.52 -18.24 -5.77
N CYS A 221 -4.00 -17.94 -4.56
CA CYS A 221 -4.32 -18.96 -3.55
C CYS A 221 -5.80 -19.33 -3.48
N ASN A 222 -6.64 -18.81 -4.40
CA ASN A 222 -8.10 -19.01 -4.40
C ASN A 222 -8.78 -18.56 -3.10
N LEU A 223 -8.33 -17.43 -2.54
CA LEU A 223 -8.88 -16.77 -1.37
C LEU A 223 -9.62 -15.48 -1.78
N ASP A 224 -10.53 -15.02 -0.94
CA ASP A 224 -11.06 -13.67 -1.00
C ASP A 224 -10.11 -12.71 -0.26
N VAL A 225 -10.21 -11.40 -0.50
CA VAL A 225 -9.44 -10.42 0.26
C VAL A 225 -10.12 -10.10 1.59
N GLY A 226 -9.30 -9.84 2.60
CA GLY A 226 -9.71 -9.32 3.91
C GLY A 226 -9.15 -7.92 4.13
N ASP A 227 -8.36 -7.74 5.19
CA ASP A 227 -7.79 -6.46 5.57
C ASP A 227 -6.37 -6.28 5.05
N PHE A 228 -6.03 -5.05 4.70
CA PHE A 228 -4.64 -4.57 4.68
C PHE A 228 -4.39 -3.74 5.95
N VAL A 229 -3.41 -4.16 6.77
CA VAL A 229 -3.00 -3.46 7.98
C VAL A 229 -1.62 -2.87 7.76
N TRP A 230 -1.53 -1.54 7.78
CA TRP A 230 -0.26 -0.82 7.70
C TRP A 230 0.18 -0.42 9.11
N THR A 231 1.42 -0.72 9.49
CA THR A 231 2.01 -0.36 10.78
C THR A 231 3.31 0.39 10.54
N GLY A 232 3.38 1.64 10.99
CA GLY A 232 4.57 2.49 10.89
C GLY A 232 5.35 2.55 12.20
N GLY A 233 6.68 2.55 12.11
CA GLY A 233 7.60 2.88 13.20
C GLY A 233 7.83 4.39 13.30
N ASP A 234 8.91 4.92 12.71
CA ASP A 234 9.13 6.37 12.59
C ASP A 234 8.28 6.91 11.42
N CYS A 235 7.20 7.60 11.76
CA CYS A 235 6.27 8.19 10.81
C CYS A 235 6.50 9.69 10.74
N HIS A 236 6.96 10.22 9.60
CA HIS A 236 7.44 11.59 9.53
C HIS A 236 6.94 12.35 8.30
N ILE A 237 6.79 13.66 8.49
CA ILE A 237 6.58 14.67 7.45
C ILE A 237 7.86 15.48 7.38
N TYR A 238 8.50 15.54 6.21
CA TYR A 238 9.67 16.40 5.99
C TYR A 238 9.30 17.88 6.10
N SER A 239 10.22 18.69 6.63
CA SER A 239 9.97 20.12 6.87
C SER A 239 9.64 20.90 5.60
N ASN A 240 10.12 20.43 4.43
CA ASN A 240 9.81 21.01 3.12
C ASN A 240 8.50 20.52 2.50
N HIS A 241 7.69 19.73 3.25
CA HIS A 241 6.39 19.23 2.79
C HIS A 241 5.18 19.85 3.52
N HIS A 242 5.37 20.79 4.45
CA HIS A 242 4.27 21.32 5.26
C HIS A 242 3.17 21.99 4.43
N GLU A 243 3.52 22.76 3.39
CA GLU A 243 2.53 23.40 2.51
C GLU A 243 1.73 22.35 1.71
N GLN A 244 2.40 21.31 1.22
CA GLN A 244 1.79 20.21 0.48
C GLN A 244 0.83 19.40 1.36
N VAL A 245 1.23 19.14 2.61
CA VAL A 245 0.40 18.46 3.61
C VAL A 245 -0.83 19.31 3.94
N ALA A 246 -0.67 20.62 4.21
CA ALA A 246 -1.77 21.52 4.47
C ALA A 246 -2.77 21.57 3.30
N LEU A 247 -2.25 21.66 2.06
CA LEU A 247 -3.08 21.62 0.86
C LEU A 247 -3.82 20.28 0.74
N GLN A 248 -3.15 19.15 0.96
CA GLN A 248 -3.78 17.83 0.87
C GLN A 248 -4.87 17.65 1.93
N LEU A 249 -4.62 18.06 3.16
CA LEU A 249 -5.56 17.99 4.28
C LEU A 249 -6.77 18.92 4.14
N SER A 250 -6.70 19.94 3.26
CA SER A 250 -7.84 20.82 2.95
C SER A 250 -8.83 20.16 1.94
N ARG A 251 -8.48 19.02 1.34
CA ARG A 251 -9.29 18.34 0.33
C ARG A 251 -10.12 17.22 0.95
N ALA A 252 -11.38 17.12 0.53
CA ALA A 252 -12.24 16.02 0.96
C ALA A 252 -11.84 14.70 0.26
N PRO A 253 -11.70 13.57 0.99
CA PRO A 253 -11.51 12.26 0.37
C PRO A 253 -12.71 11.87 -0.50
N MET A 254 -12.45 11.08 -1.55
CA MET A 254 -13.45 10.48 -2.42
C MET A 254 -13.50 8.97 -2.19
N ALA A 255 -14.52 8.31 -2.73
CA ALA A 255 -14.64 6.85 -2.65
C ALA A 255 -13.42 6.14 -3.26
N TYR A 256 -13.03 5.04 -2.66
CA TYR A 256 -11.96 4.20 -3.20
C TYR A 256 -12.35 3.62 -4.56
N PRO A 257 -11.40 3.49 -5.50
CA PRO A 257 -11.61 2.78 -6.75
C PRO A 257 -11.80 1.27 -6.51
N VAL A 258 -12.30 0.60 -7.54
CA VAL A 258 -12.39 -0.86 -7.57
C VAL A 258 -11.22 -1.41 -8.39
N LEU A 259 -10.46 -2.34 -7.81
CA LEU A 259 -9.44 -3.09 -8.54
C LEU A 259 -10.09 -4.24 -9.31
N ASN A 260 -9.90 -4.27 -10.62
CA ASN A 260 -10.22 -5.39 -11.49
C ASN A 260 -8.93 -6.05 -11.99
N ILE A 261 -8.70 -7.32 -11.61
CA ILE A 261 -7.61 -8.13 -12.13
C ILE A 261 -8.15 -8.96 -13.30
N LYS A 262 -7.78 -8.60 -14.54
CA LYS A 262 -8.38 -9.09 -15.78
C LYS A 262 -8.09 -10.56 -16.08
N ARG A 263 -6.99 -11.09 -15.58
CA ARG A 263 -6.63 -12.51 -15.75
C ARG A 263 -5.98 -13.07 -14.49
N ARG A 264 -5.96 -14.39 -14.37
CA ARG A 264 -5.19 -15.13 -13.38
C ARG A 264 -4.08 -15.90 -14.11
N PRO A 265 -2.82 -15.45 -14.06
CA PRO A 265 -1.70 -16.18 -14.65
C PRO A 265 -1.39 -17.45 -13.87
N ALA A 266 -0.56 -18.33 -14.47
CA ALA A 266 -0.15 -19.58 -13.82
C ALA A 266 0.66 -19.35 -12.54
N SER A 267 1.46 -18.29 -12.52
CA SER A 267 2.29 -17.89 -11.38
C SER A 267 2.08 -16.42 -11.01
N ILE A 268 2.29 -16.08 -9.73
CA ILE A 268 2.30 -14.69 -9.25
C ILE A 268 3.36 -13.84 -9.97
N PHE A 269 4.39 -14.47 -10.51
CA PHE A 269 5.50 -13.82 -11.21
C PHE A 269 5.20 -13.48 -12.67
N ASP A 270 4.06 -13.96 -13.20
CA ASP A 270 3.65 -13.81 -14.60
C ASP A 270 2.64 -12.69 -14.81
N TYR A 271 2.28 -11.95 -13.75
CA TYR A 271 1.44 -10.77 -13.91
C TYR A 271 2.15 -9.69 -14.71
N GLN A 272 1.36 -8.96 -15.51
CA GLN A 272 1.79 -7.81 -16.31
C GLN A 272 1.03 -6.57 -15.86
N PHE A 273 1.54 -5.40 -16.20
CA PHE A 273 0.89 -4.12 -15.88
C PHE A 273 -0.56 -4.05 -16.39
N GLU A 274 -0.81 -4.58 -17.59
CA GLU A 274 -2.08 -4.59 -18.29
C GLU A 274 -3.14 -5.49 -17.65
N ASP A 275 -2.74 -6.35 -16.72
CA ASP A 275 -3.66 -7.20 -15.97
C ASP A 275 -4.47 -6.41 -14.92
N PHE A 276 -4.02 -5.22 -14.54
CA PHE A 276 -4.62 -4.42 -13.48
C PHE A 276 -5.38 -3.23 -14.05
N GLU A 277 -6.62 -3.09 -13.62
CA GLU A 277 -7.48 -1.98 -13.98
C GLU A 277 -8.12 -1.38 -12.73
N PHE A 278 -8.00 -0.07 -12.57
CA PHE A 278 -8.55 0.66 -11.43
C PHE A 278 -9.78 1.45 -11.89
N LEU A 279 -10.95 0.88 -11.63
CA LEU A 279 -12.24 1.44 -12.07
C LEU A 279 -12.69 2.55 -11.11
N ASN A 280 -13.25 3.62 -11.67
CA ASN A 280 -13.82 4.73 -10.91
C ASN A 280 -12.83 5.48 -10.02
N TYR A 281 -11.56 5.53 -10.37
CA TYR A 281 -10.57 6.31 -9.62
C TYR A 281 -10.82 7.81 -9.81
N GLN A 282 -11.60 8.40 -8.90
CA GLN A 282 -11.77 9.84 -8.78
C GLN A 282 -10.75 10.39 -7.79
N HIS A 283 -10.12 11.52 -8.12
CA HIS A 283 -9.05 12.09 -7.31
C HIS A 283 -8.89 13.58 -7.55
N HIS A 284 -8.35 14.28 -6.57
CA HIS A 284 -7.88 15.65 -6.74
C HIS A 284 -6.59 15.71 -7.60
N ALA A 285 -6.25 16.91 -8.06
CA ALA A 285 -5.02 17.14 -8.81
C ALA A 285 -3.78 16.68 -8.04
N PRO A 286 -2.70 16.26 -8.73
CA PRO A 286 -1.45 15.88 -8.08
C PRO A 286 -0.87 17.06 -7.30
N ILE A 287 -0.11 16.74 -6.24
CA ILE A 287 0.67 17.72 -5.48
C ILE A 287 2.13 17.30 -5.59
N LYS A 288 2.95 18.17 -6.17
CA LYS A 288 4.40 17.93 -6.29
C LYS A 288 5.09 18.28 -4.98
N ALA A 289 6.10 17.51 -4.61
CA ALA A 289 7.00 17.78 -3.50
C ALA A 289 8.42 17.32 -3.82
N PRO A 290 9.45 17.95 -3.25
CA PRO A 290 10.83 17.50 -3.40
C PRO A 290 11.04 16.18 -2.65
N VAL A 291 11.90 15.31 -3.20
CA VAL A 291 12.36 14.10 -2.51
C VAL A 291 13.50 14.49 -1.58
N ALA A 292 13.51 13.97 -0.36
CA ALA A 292 14.62 14.14 0.57
C ALA A 292 15.59 12.95 0.42
N VAL A 293 16.83 13.22 0.02
CA VAL A 293 17.89 12.23 -0.28
C VAL A 293 19.13 12.43 0.60
#